data_e89d9221bf67c8ad5606103b82da403a
#
_entry.id   e89d9221bf67c8ad5606103b82da403a
#
_cell.length_a   1.000
_cell.length_b   1.000
_cell.length_c   1.000
_cell.angle_alpha   90.00
_cell.angle_beta   90.00
_cell.angle_gamma   90.00
#
_symmetry.space_group_name_H-M   'P 1'
#
loop_
_entity.id
_entity.type
_entity.pdbx_description
1 polymer ?
#
loop_
_entity_poly.entity_id
_entity_poly.type
_entity_poly.pdbx_seq_one_letter_code
_entity_poly.pdbx_strand_id
1 'polypeptide(L)'
;TGTSIYSIAYEDLDQDGRKELLVGWRVNTDLLALSVYTLRSGEPEELVQGTSYVKYAVNDLNQDGLWELVVLRADEEGNGIADYYCWQEEEFQLRTSARITSTMAELSQQGRVKSGVLQDGTPALFVTGVEESAWMVTDILTVKNGELVNILLSDVTGVSSEIAPFSSLYPEDINGDGITEVPHPEPIPAWGNVGEDPCRRIDWYTYT
;
A
#
# COMPACT_ATOMS: atom_id res chain seq x y z
N THR A 1 1.90 -10.87 19.77
CA THR A 1 0.84 -11.90 20.01
C THR A 1 -0.45 -11.23 20.47
N GLY A 2 -1.54 -11.50 19.76
CA GLY A 2 -2.87 -10.96 20.04
C GLY A 2 -3.76 -11.91 20.83
N THR A 3 -5.00 -11.51 21.03
CA THR A 3 -6.02 -12.31 21.75
C THR A 3 -6.71 -13.33 20.85
N SER A 4 -6.70 -13.10 19.53
CA SER A 4 -7.26 -14.01 18.53
C SER A 4 -6.63 -13.79 17.16
N ILE A 5 -6.69 -14.81 16.33
CA ILE A 5 -6.26 -14.70 14.90
C ILE A 5 -7.34 -13.93 14.15
N TYR A 6 -6.91 -12.91 13.41
CA TYR A 6 -7.75 -12.11 12.53
C TYR A 6 -7.67 -12.59 11.07
N SER A 7 -6.46 -12.88 10.60
CA SER A 7 -6.21 -13.35 9.24
C SER A 7 -5.01 -14.28 9.18
N ILE A 8 -4.98 -15.15 8.17
CA ILE A 8 -3.84 -15.99 7.85
C ILE A 8 -3.63 -15.92 6.33
N ALA A 9 -2.39 -15.72 5.91
CA ALA A 9 -1.94 -15.81 4.53
C ALA A 9 -0.64 -16.64 4.45
N TYR A 10 -0.32 -17.12 3.26
CA TYR A 10 0.85 -17.95 2.98
C TYR A 10 1.51 -17.44 1.71
N GLU A 11 2.76 -16.97 1.82
CA GLU A 11 3.54 -16.46 0.69
C GLU A 11 4.95 -17.02 0.75
N ASP A 12 5.52 -17.32 -0.41
CA ASP A 12 6.92 -17.79 -0.54
C ASP A 12 7.81 -16.55 -0.71
N LEU A 13 8.20 -15.97 0.44
CA LEU A 13 8.88 -14.67 0.45
C LEU A 13 10.32 -14.74 -0.06
N ASP A 14 10.98 -15.88 0.11
CA ASP A 14 12.38 -16.08 -0.31
C ASP A 14 12.55 -16.97 -1.54
N GLN A 15 11.41 -17.38 -2.15
CA GLN A 15 11.35 -18.19 -3.35
C GLN A 15 12.08 -19.54 -3.24
N ASP A 16 12.15 -20.11 -2.01
CA ASP A 16 12.76 -21.42 -1.75
C ASP A 16 11.80 -22.59 -2.02
N GLY A 17 10.55 -22.32 -2.39
CA GLY A 17 9.47 -23.26 -2.64
C GLY A 17 8.68 -23.63 -1.39
N ARG A 18 8.98 -23.05 -0.25
CA ARG A 18 8.23 -23.16 1.00
C ARG A 18 7.58 -21.82 1.33
N LYS A 19 6.39 -21.88 1.89
CA LYS A 19 5.64 -20.66 2.17
C LYS A 19 5.83 -20.21 3.61
N GLU A 20 6.10 -18.95 3.79
CA GLU A 20 6.03 -18.26 5.07
C GLU A 20 4.56 -18.05 5.46
N LEU A 21 4.32 -18.04 6.76
CA LEU A 21 3.01 -17.85 7.36
C LEU A 21 2.89 -16.40 7.87
N LEU A 22 1.97 -15.64 7.28
CA LEU A 22 1.63 -14.29 7.71
C LEU A 22 0.38 -14.36 8.59
N VAL A 23 0.52 -14.02 9.86
CA VAL A 23 -0.57 -14.08 10.84
C VAL A 23 -0.95 -12.69 11.30
N GLY A 24 -2.17 -12.27 10.95
CA GLY A 24 -2.79 -11.09 11.50
C GLY A 24 -3.45 -11.42 12.84
N TRP A 25 -3.04 -10.77 13.90
CA TRP A 25 -3.56 -10.91 15.25
C TRP A 25 -4.50 -9.76 15.59
N ARG A 26 -5.61 -10.04 16.23
CA ARG A 26 -6.40 -9.01 16.90
C ARG A 26 -5.82 -8.81 18.31
N VAL A 27 -5.31 -7.62 18.56
CA VAL A 27 -4.77 -7.24 19.89
C VAL A 27 -5.89 -6.71 20.78
N ASN A 28 -6.70 -5.80 20.22
CA ASN A 28 -7.93 -5.30 20.84
C ASN A 28 -8.95 -4.94 19.74
N THR A 29 -9.97 -4.16 20.07
CA THR A 29 -11.05 -3.80 19.13
C THR A 29 -10.52 -3.06 17.89
N ASP A 30 -9.53 -2.20 18.08
CA ASP A 30 -9.07 -1.24 17.06
C ASP A 30 -7.64 -1.49 16.57
N LEU A 31 -6.93 -2.45 17.20
CA LEU A 31 -5.54 -2.72 16.90
C LEU A 31 -5.32 -4.14 16.38
N LEU A 32 -4.73 -4.22 15.22
CA LEU A 32 -4.22 -5.45 14.62
C LEU A 32 -2.68 -5.46 14.68
N ALA A 33 -2.10 -6.65 14.82
CA ALA A 33 -0.66 -6.87 14.73
C ALA A 33 -0.35 -7.97 13.72
N LEU A 34 0.70 -7.81 12.94
CA LEU A 34 1.18 -8.78 11.95
C LEU A 34 2.44 -9.46 12.45
N SER A 35 2.45 -10.77 12.43
CA SER A 35 3.65 -11.60 12.60
C SER A 35 3.88 -12.45 11.36
N VAL A 36 5.15 -12.65 11.00
CA VAL A 36 5.55 -13.52 9.90
C VAL A 36 6.43 -14.63 10.46
N TYR A 37 6.13 -15.87 10.06
CA TYR A 37 6.86 -17.06 10.52
C TYR A 37 7.37 -17.88 9.33
N THR A 38 8.58 -18.38 9.42
CA THR A 38 9.08 -19.45 8.55
C THR A 38 9.08 -20.80 9.27
N LEU A 39 9.04 -21.88 8.50
CA LEU A 39 9.09 -23.27 8.99
C LEU A 39 10.32 -24.03 8.46
N ARG A 40 11.37 -23.33 8.06
CA ARG A 40 12.57 -23.92 7.43
C ARG A 40 13.23 -25.02 8.27
N SER A 41 13.30 -24.82 9.57
CA SER A 41 13.89 -25.78 10.52
C SER A 41 12.94 -26.89 11.00
N GLY A 42 11.67 -26.83 10.58
CA GLY A 42 10.59 -27.70 11.09
C GLY A 42 9.93 -27.17 12.38
N GLU A 43 10.48 -26.12 12.96
CA GLU A 43 9.87 -25.36 14.06
C GLU A 43 9.57 -23.93 13.56
N PRO A 44 8.51 -23.29 14.06
CA PRO A 44 8.19 -21.92 13.70
C PRO A 44 9.30 -20.96 14.17
N GLU A 45 9.85 -20.20 13.23
CA GLU A 45 10.79 -19.11 13.50
C GLU A 45 10.13 -17.79 13.11
N GLU A 46 10.09 -16.82 14.03
CA GLU A 46 9.43 -15.53 13.80
C GLU A 46 10.37 -14.58 13.07
N LEU A 47 10.02 -14.22 11.83
CA LEU A 47 10.74 -13.27 10.99
C LEU A 47 10.34 -11.82 11.25
N VAL A 48 9.05 -11.58 11.50
CA VAL A 48 8.50 -10.26 11.87
C VAL A 48 7.65 -10.42 13.12
N GLN A 49 8.00 -9.69 14.17
CA GLN A 49 7.38 -9.80 15.48
C GLN A 49 6.29 -8.76 15.67
N GLY A 50 5.04 -9.19 15.58
CA GLY A 50 3.87 -8.48 16.11
C GLY A 50 3.79 -6.98 15.83
N THR A 51 4.16 -6.54 14.61
CA THR A 51 4.10 -5.12 14.25
C THR A 51 2.65 -4.68 14.05
N SER A 52 2.28 -3.51 14.55
CA SER A 52 0.95 -2.95 14.30
C SER A 52 0.73 -2.73 12.80
N TYR A 53 -0.48 -2.99 12.30
CA TYR A 53 -0.80 -2.78 10.89
C TYR A 53 -2.27 -2.48 10.67
N VAL A 54 -2.56 -1.84 9.54
CA VAL A 54 -3.92 -1.69 8.99
C VAL A 54 -4.05 -2.49 7.70
N LYS A 55 -3.07 -2.39 6.84
CA LYS A 55 -2.95 -3.15 5.59
C LYS A 55 -1.51 -3.59 5.41
N TYR A 56 -1.30 -4.61 4.59
CA TYR A 56 0.02 -4.98 4.09
C TYR A 56 -0.08 -5.46 2.64
N ALA A 57 1.04 -5.47 1.97
CA ALA A 57 1.20 -6.05 0.65
C ALA A 57 2.52 -6.82 0.56
N VAL A 58 2.54 -7.83 -0.29
CA VAL A 58 3.72 -8.61 -0.64
C VAL A 58 3.95 -8.48 -2.13
N ASN A 59 5.16 -8.08 -2.54
CA ASN A 59 5.53 -7.89 -3.94
C ASN A 59 7.05 -7.85 -4.09
N ASP A 60 7.56 -8.25 -5.24
CA ASP A 60 8.96 -8.03 -5.66
C ASP A 60 9.10 -6.59 -6.18
N LEU A 61 9.33 -5.64 -5.28
CA LEU A 61 9.41 -4.20 -5.61
C LEU A 61 10.78 -3.77 -6.13
N ASN A 62 11.83 -4.50 -5.75
CA ASN A 62 13.20 -4.20 -6.13
C ASN A 62 13.68 -5.03 -7.33
N GLN A 63 12.87 -5.99 -7.79
CA GLN A 63 13.11 -6.88 -8.92
C GLN A 63 14.33 -7.79 -8.72
N ASP A 64 14.61 -8.23 -7.49
CA ASP A 64 15.68 -9.19 -7.19
C ASP A 64 15.20 -10.66 -7.21
N GLY A 65 13.89 -10.88 -7.38
CA GLY A 65 13.26 -12.19 -7.41
C GLY A 65 12.82 -12.69 -6.04
N LEU A 66 13.10 -11.97 -4.97
CA LEU A 66 12.55 -12.21 -3.63
C LEU A 66 11.36 -11.30 -3.39
N TRP A 67 10.52 -11.67 -2.45
CA TRP A 67 9.33 -10.86 -2.18
C TRP A 67 9.49 -10.06 -0.90
N GLU A 68 9.23 -8.78 -1.03
CA GLU A 68 9.21 -7.85 0.08
C GLU A 68 7.82 -7.77 0.71
N LEU A 69 7.80 -7.40 1.99
CA LEU A 69 6.60 -7.08 2.74
C LEU A 69 6.55 -5.59 3.04
N VAL A 70 5.47 -4.94 2.61
CA VAL A 70 5.20 -3.54 2.98
C VAL A 70 4.03 -3.52 3.97
N VAL A 71 4.27 -2.97 5.16
CA VAL A 71 3.29 -2.88 6.25
C VAL A 71 2.86 -1.44 6.45
N LEU A 72 1.57 -1.17 6.28
CA LEU A 72 0.99 0.16 6.49
C LEU A 72 0.48 0.29 7.92
N ARG A 73 0.98 1.29 8.64
CA ARG A 73 0.64 1.57 10.03
C ARG A 73 0.71 3.06 10.38
N ALA A 74 0.25 3.43 11.54
CA ALA A 74 0.53 4.75 12.11
C ALA A 74 1.92 4.77 12.78
N ASP A 75 2.59 5.91 12.70
CA ASP A 75 3.73 6.22 13.58
C ASP A 75 3.25 6.64 14.98
N GLU A 76 4.17 7.04 15.86
CA GLU A 76 3.86 7.48 17.23
C GLU A 76 3.05 8.77 17.27
N GLU A 77 3.12 9.59 16.21
CA GLU A 77 2.38 10.85 16.07
C GLU A 77 1.01 10.65 15.39
N GLY A 78 0.73 9.43 14.89
CA GLY A 78 -0.50 9.09 14.19
C GLY A 78 -0.45 9.30 12.67
N ASN A 79 0.70 9.66 12.11
CA ASN A 79 0.86 9.78 10.66
C ASN A 79 0.95 8.40 10.00
N GLY A 80 0.50 8.34 8.75
CA GLY A 80 0.61 7.12 7.95
C GLY A 80 2.06 6.87 7.52
N ILE A 81 2.53 5.65 7.75
CA ILE A 81 3.81 5.17 7.26
C ILE A 81 3.70 3.77 6.66
N ALA A 82 4.59 3.49 5.73
CA ALA A 82 4.78 2.20 5.10
C ALA A 82 6.16 1.66 5.48
N ASP A 83 6.20 0.61 6.25
CA ASP A 83 7.44 -0.10 6.63
C ASP A 83 7.79 -1.13 5.56
N TYR A 84 9.02 -1.10 5.08
CA TYR A 84 9.53 -1.96 4.03
C TYR A 84 10.46 -3.01 4.61
N TYR A 85 10.04 -4.27 4.57
CA TYR A 85 10.81 -5.43 4.99
C TYR A 85 11.30 -6.19 3.76
N CYS A 86 12.57 -6.53 3.73
CA CYS A 86 13.18 -7.32 2.67
C CYS A 86 14.23 -8.29 3.22
N TRP A 87 14.62 -9.25 2.38
CA TRP A 87 15.74 -10.14 2.67
C TRP A 87 17.05 -9.39 2.53
N GLN A 88 17.90 -9.50 3.55
CA GLN A 88 19.25 -8.97 3.56
C GLN A 88 20.16 -9.92 4.33
N GLU A 89 21.22 -10.41 3.68
CA GLU A 89 22.18 -11.34 4.29
C GLU A 89 21.52 -12.56 4.98
N GLU A 90 20.50 -13.14 4.31
CA GLU A 90 19.69 -14.27 4.80
C GLU A 90 18.73 -13.93 5.96
N GLU A 91 18.61 -12.67 6.36
CA GLU A 91 17.67 -12.19 7.37
C GLU A 91 16.56 -11.36 6.72
N PHE A 92 15.31 -11.60 7.17
CA PHE A 92 14.16 -10.79 6.78
C PHE A 92 13.96 -9.67 7.80
N GLN A 93 14.25 -8.42 7.40
CA GLN A 93 14.29 -7.31 8.33
C GLN A 93 13.74 -6.00 7.76
N LEU A 94 13.36 -5.10 8.67
CA LEU A 94 12.95 -3.76 8.32
C LEU A 94 14.14 -2.99 7.71
N ARG A 95 13.97 -2.58 6.45
CA ARG A 95 14.99 -1.83 5.70
C ARG A 95 14.82 -0.33 5.83
N THR A 96 13.64 0.16 5.46
CA THR A 96 13.30 1.60 5.47
C THR A 96 11.80 1.78 5.72
N SER A 97 11.41 3.03 5.97
CA SER A 97 10.01 3.41 6.06
C SER A 97 9.76 4.66 5.22
N ALA A 98 8.63 4.69 4.52
CA ALA A 98 8.18 5.85 3.76
C ALA A 98 6.92 6.46 4.37
N ARG A 99 6.79 7.78 4.34
CA ARG A 99 5.54 8.44 4.71
C ARG A 99 4.49 8.24 3.63
N ILE A 100 3.25 8.08 4.05
CA ILE A 100 2.08 8.09 3.17
C ILE A 100 1.13 9.21 3.59
N THR A 101 0.35 9.69 2.64
CA THR A 101 -0.63 10.76 2.87
C THR A 101 -1.86 10.21 3.59
N SER A 102 -2.29 9.00 3.22
CA SER A 102 -3.48 8.36 3.82
C SER A 102 -3.29 8.09 5.30
N THR A 103 -4.29 8.43 6.09
CA THR A 103 -4.38 8.04 7.49
C THR A 103 -4.82 6.59 7.67
N MET A 104 -4.61 6.05 8.86
CA MET A 104 -5.04 4.67 9.16
C MET A 104 -6.56 4.51 9.13
N ALA A 105 -7.32 5.55 9.49
CA ALA A 105 -8.78 5.55 9.40
C ALA A 105 -9.26 5.43 7.95
N GLU A 106 -8.66 6.19 7.03
CA GLU A 106 -8.96 6.16 5.60
C GLU A 106 -8.62 4.82 4.95
N LEU A 107 -7.55 4.16 5.43
CA LEU A 107 -7.14 2.84 4.94
C LEU A 107 -7.97 1.69 5.50
N SER A 108 -8.50 1.82 6.72
CA SER A 108 -9.08 0.68 7.47
C SER A 108 -10.33 0.10 6.86
N GLN A 109 -11.23 0.93 6.31
CA GLN A 109 -12.53 0.50 5.80
C GLN A 109 -12.48 0.19 4.30
N GLN A 110 -12.46 1.23 3.49
CA GLN A 110 -12.54 1.13 2.03
C GLN A 110 -11.18 1.30 1.34
N GLY A 111 -10.15 1.65 2.10
CA GLY A 111 -8.81 1.80 1.56
C GLY A 111 -8.28 0.51 0.93
N ARG A 112 -7.46 0.64 -0.11
CA ARG A 112 -6.88 -0.47 -0.87
C ARG A 112 -5.37 -0.31 -1.02
N VAL A 113 -4.72 -1.46 -1.09
CA VAL A 113 -3.33 -1.57 -1.54
C VAL A 113 -3.32 -2.51 -2.72
N LYS A 114 -2.80 -2.04 -3.85
CA LYS A 114 -2.74 -2.81 -5.10
C LYS A 114 -1.32 -2.78 -5.65
N SER A 115 -0.80 -3.94 -5.99
CA SER A 115 0.42 -4.05 -6.78
C SER A 115 0.14 -3.64 -8.23
N GLY A 116 1.08 -2.94 -8.84
CA GLY A 116 0.99 -2.50 -10.22
C GLY A 116 2.36 -2.12 -10.77
N VAL A 117 2.39 -1.56 -11.95
CA VAL A 117 3.60 -1.22 -12.70
C VAL A 117 3.51 0.22 -13.19
N LEU A 118 4.58 0.98 -13.03
CA LEU A 118 4.73 2.33 -13.55
C LEU A 118 5.03 2.32 -15.07
N GLN A 119 4.93 3.47 -15.71
CA GLN A 119 5.13 3.61 -17.14
C GLN A 119 6.51 3.16 -17.64
N ASP A 120 7.52 3.24 -16.79
CA ASP A 120 8.89 2.78 -17.09
C ASP A 120 9.13 1.27 -16.80
N GLY A 121 8.08 0.54 -16.40
CA GLY A 121 8.16 -0.87 -16.04
C GLY A 121 8.55 -1.13 -14.58
N THR A 122 8.71 -0.10 -13.76
CA THR A 122 9.06 -0.24 -12.34
C THR A 122 7.86 -0.75 -11.53
N PRO A 123 8.01 -1.80 -10.71
CA PRO A 123 6.97 -2.24 -9.78
C PRO A 123 6.64 -1.18 -8.75
N ALA A 124 5.35 -1.08 -8.41
CA ALA A 124 4.87 -0.13 -7.42
C ALA A 124 3.67 -0.67 -6.64
N LEU A 125 3.45 -0.11 -5.45
CA LEU A 125 2.23 -0.29 -4.68
C LEU A 125 1.42 1.01 -4.73
N PHE A 126 0.17 0.89 -5.15
CA PHE A 126 -0.80 1.96 -5.14
C PHE A 126 -1.63 1.85 -3.85
N VAL A 127 -1.42 2.79 -2.95
CA VAL A 127 -2.08 2.85 -1.64
C VAL A 127 -3.17 3.91 -1.71
N THR A 128 -4.42 3.51 -1.63
CA THR A 128 -5.55 4.43 -1.71
C THR A 128 -6.32 4.43 -0.40
N GLY A 129 -6.36 5.57 0.27
CA GLY A 129 -7.23 5.86 1.41
C GLY A 129 -8.54 6.47 0.93
N VAL A 130 -9.60 6.32 1.73
CA VAL A 130 -10.91 6.91 1.46
C VAL A 130 -11.36 7.70 2.68
N GLU A 131 -11.49 9.01 2.52
CA GLU A 131 -11.98 9.90 3.56
C GLU A 131 -13.49 9.72 3.82
N GLU A 132 -13.98 10.21 4.96
CA GLU A 132 -15.42 10.20 5.30
C GLU A 132 -16.27 10.98 4.28
N SER A 133 -15.69 11.99 3.65
CA SER A 133 -16.29 12.77 2.57
C SER A 133 -16.37 12.02 1.23
N ALA A 134 -15.93 10.76 1.17
CA ALA A 134 -15.73 9.95 -0.01
C ALA A 134 -14.64 10.47 -0.98
N TRP A 135 -13.79 11.41 -0.53
CA TRP A 135 -12.57 11.75 -1.24
C TRP A 135 -11.55 10.61 -1.12
N MET A 136 -10.82 10.39 -2.18
CA MET A 136 -9.80 9.36 -2.24
C MET A 136 -8.42 10.01 -2.32
N VAL A 137 -7.49 9.47 -1.56
CA VAL A 137 -6.08 9.87 -1.56
C VAL A 137 -5.26 8.68 -2.01
N THR A 138 -4.43 8.86 -3.03
CA THR A 138 -3.57 7.79 -3.54
C THR A 138 -2.10 8.14 -3.35
N ASP A 139 -1.37 7.24 -2.73
CA ASP A 139 0.09 7.25 -2.66
C ASP A 139 0.65 6.17 -3.60
N ILE A 140 1.83 6.41 -4.17
CA ILE A 140 2.53 5.45 -5.01
C ILE A 140 3.89 5.16 -4.38
N LEU A 141 4.05 3.92 -3.90
CA LEU A 141 5.26 3.46 -3.26
C LEU A 141 6.07 2.60 -4.23
N THR A 142 7.35 2.87 -4.36
CA THR A 142 8.29 2.08 -5.15
C THR A 142 9.66 2.04 -4.48
N VAL A 143 10.56 1.18 -4.93
CA VAL A 143 11.92 1.09 -4.40
C VAL A 143 12.88 1.85 -5.32
N LYS A 144 13.59 2.83 -4.76
CA LYS A 144 14.66 3.57 -5.46
C LYS A 144 15.94 3.49 -4.64
N ASN A 145 17.01 2.98 -5.24
CA ASN A 145 18.33 2.77 -4.58
C ASN A 145 18.25 1.91 -3.30
N GLY A 146 17.36 0.92 -3.26
CA GLY A 146 17.17 0.02 -2.13
C GLY A 146 16.35 0.61 -0.98
N GLU A 147 15.72 1.76 -1.17
CA GLU A 147 14.84 2.41 -0.18
C GLU A 147 13.43 2.55 -0.71
N LEU A 148 12.44 2.31 0.13
CA LEU A 148 11.03 2.57 -0.20
C LEU A 148 10.80 4.09 -0.24
N VAL A 149 10.22 4.57 -1.32
CA VAL A 149 9.87 5.99 -1.49
C VAL A 149 8.42 6.14 -1.94
N ASN A 150 7.78 7.20 -1.49
CA ASN A 150 6.48 7.64 -2.01
C ASN A 150 6.72 8.72 -3.07
N ILE A 151 6.45 8.39 -4.33
CA ILE A 151 6.74 9.30 -5.44
C ILE A 151 5.72 10.43 -5.60
N LEU A 152 4.56 10.34 -4.94
CA LEU A 152 3.55 11.40 -4.90
C LEU A 152 3.69 12.31 -3.66
N LEU A 153 4.41 11.88 -2.63
CA LEU A 153 4.66 12.70 -1.45
C LEU A 153 5.73 13.75 -1.80
N SER A 154 5.31 14.98 -2.03
CA SER A 154 6.23 16.08 -2.30
C SER A 154 6.10 17.16 -1.25
N ASP A 155 7.14 17.34 -0.46
CA ASP A 155 7.26 18.46 0.49
C ASP A 155 7.42 19.81 -0.23
N VAL A 156 7.70 19.79 -1.54
CA VAL A 156 8.09 20.99 -2.32
C VAL A 156 6.98 21.46 -3.25
N THR A 157 6.14 20.60 -3.77
CA THR A 157 5.19 20.95 -4.86
C THR A 157 3.74 21.07 -4.44
N GLY A 158 3.37 20.59 -3.26
CA GLY A 158 1.96 20.57 -2.82
C GLY A 158 1.03 19.86 -3.80
N VAL A 159 1.57 18.96 -4.61
CA VAL A 159 0.75 18.10 -5.46
C VAL A 159 0.02 17.15 -4.52
N SER A 160 -1.22 17.46 -4.29
CA SER A 160 -2.13 16.61 -3.55
C SER A 160 -2.48 15.42 -4.44
N SER A 161 -2.37 14.25 -3.87
CA SER A 161 -2.84 13.00 -4.47
C SER A 161 -4.37 12.87 -4.40
N GLU A 162 -5.08 13.97 -4.16
CA GLU A 162 -6.53 13.99 -4.00
C GLU A 162 -7.24 13.59 -5.28
N ILE A 163 -7.95 12.50 -5.21
CA ILE A 163 -8.87 12.04 -6.23
C ILE A 163 -10.29 12.23 -5.72
N ALA A 164 -11.06 13.06 -6.42
CA ALA A 164 -12.40 13.47 -6.02
C ALA A 164 -13.45 12.33 -5.90
N PRO A 165 -14.64 12.66 -5.36
CA PRO A 165 -15.58 11.75 -4.73
C PRO A 165 -16.40 10.95 -5.74
N PHE A 166 -15.83 9.90 -6.29
CA PHE A 166 -16.65 8.83 -6.87
C PHE A 166 -16.15 7.54 -6.23
N SER A 167 -16.91 7.10 -5.24
CA SER A 167 -16.72 5.81 -4.60
C SER A 167 -16.49 4.72 -5.65
N SER A 168 -15.31 4.13 -5.68
CA SER A 168 -14.89 2.96 -6.45
C SER A 168 -13.96 3.17 -7.66
N LEU A 169 -13.39 4.33 -7.88
CA LEU A 169 -12.32 4.50 -8.87
C LEU A 169 -10.96 4.35 -8.17
N TYR A 170 -10.36 3.19 -8.33
CA TYR A 170 -9.03 2.88 -7.81
C TYR A 170 -8.02 2.81 -8.96
N PRO A 171 -6.72 2.98 -8.67
CA PRO A 171 -5.67 2.73 -9.65
C PRO A 171 -5.82 1.35 -10.30
N GLU A 172 -5.79 1.30 -11.64
CA GLU A 172 -6.02 0.09 -12.41
C GLU A 172 -5.38 0.20 -13.80
N ASP A 173 -4.95 -0.93 -14.37
CA ASP A 173 -4.62 -1.03 -15.78
C ASP A 173 -5.93 -1.07 -16.58
N ILE A 174 -6.39 0.12 -17.04
CA ILE A 174 -7.70 0.27 -17.69
C ILE A 174 -7.69 -0.08 -19.17
N ASN A 175 -6.51 -0.13 -19.79
CA ASN A 175 -6.34 -0.35 -21.23
C ASN A 175 -5.74 -1.73 -21.54
N GLY A 176 -5.24 -2.47 -20.53
CA GLY A 176 -4.66 -3.82 -20.67
C GLY A 176 -3.23 -3.82 -21.20
N ASP A 177 -2.48 -2.71 -21.04
CA ASP A 177 -1.08 -2.62 -21.49
C ASP A 177 -0.06 -3.04 -20.40
N GLY A 178 -0.52 -3.38 -19.20
CA GLY A 178 0.30 -3.78 -18.07
C GLY A 178 0.77 -2.62 -17.20
N ILE A 179 0.45 -1.38 -17.56
CA ILE A 179 0.75 -0.18 -16.78
C ILE A 179 -0.46 0.18 -15.93
N THR A 180 -0.23 0.65 -14.72
CA THR A 180 -1.31 1.05 -13.83
C THR A 180 -1.55 2.55 -13.93
N GLU A 181 -2.77 2.91 -14.31
CA GLU A 181 -3.22 4.29 -14.34
C GLU A 181 -3.91 4.67 -13.01
N VAL A 182 -3.78 5.95 -12.67
CA VAL A 182 -4.44 6.59 -11.52
C VAL A 182 -5.54 7.51 -12.03
N PRO A 183 -6.79 7.34 -11.57
CA PRO A 183 -7.90 8.20 -11.99
C PRO A 183 -7.79 9.58 -11.36
N HIS A 184 -8.01 10.62 -12.14
CA HIS A 184 -8.01 12.01 -11.69
C HIS A 184 -9.26 12.74 -12.18
N PRO A 185 -10.12 13.24 -11.30
CA PRO A 185 -11.32 13.97 -11.71
C PRO A 185 -10.98 15.42 -12.05
N GLU A 186 -11.30 15.81 -13.26
CA GLU A 186 -11.15 17.17 -13.75
C GLU A 186 -12.49 17.89 -13.84
N PRO A 187 -12.60 19.14 -13.39
CA PRO A 187 -13.81 19.92 -13.56
C PRO A 187 -14.06 20.21 -15.05
N ILE A 188 -15.32 20.16 -15.48
CA ILE A 188 -15.73 20.54 -16.83
C ILE A 188 -16.31 21.96 -16.80
N PRO A 189 -15.52 23.00 -17.11
CA PRO A 189 -15.94 24.40 -16.93
C PRO A 189 -17.14 24.80 -17.80
N ALA A 190 -17.31 24.14 -18.96
CA ALA A 190 -18.32 24.51 -19.96
C ALA A 190 -19.75 24.02 -19.62
N TRP A 191 -19.90 23.11 -18.67
CA TRP A 191 -21.19 22.46 -18.42
C TRP A 191 -21.93 23.02 -17.19
N GLY A 192 -21.31 23.92 -16.44
CA GLY A 192 -21.90 24.47 -15.22
C GLY A 192 -22.21 23.40 -14.18
N ASN A 193 -22.85 23.80 -13.11
CA ASN A 193 -23.37 22.86 -12.12
C ASN A 193 -24.74 22.35 -12.57
N VAL A 194 -24.90 21.04 -12.66
CA VAL A 194 -26.21 20.40 -12.81
C VAL A 194 -26.66 19.97 -11.41
N GLY A 195 -27.49 20.77 -10.79
CA GLY A 195 -27.85 20.61 -9.39
C GLY A 195 -26.75 21.11 -8.47
N GLU A 196 -26.53 20.43 -7.35
CA GLU A 196 -25.47 20.77 -6.37
C GLU A 196 -24.11 20.17 -6.71
N ASP A 197 -24.05 19.19 -7.64
CA ASP A 197 -22.81 18.50 -8.00
C ASP A 197 -22.23 19.02 -9.33
N PRO A 198 -20.94 19.41 -9.35
CA PRO A 198 -20.28 19.77 -10.59
C PRO A 198 -20.08 18.54 -11.47
N CYS A 199 -20.31 18.71 -12.79
CA CYS A 199 -19.89 17.69 -13.75
C CYS A 199 -18.36 17.57 -13.78
N ARG A 200 -17.85 16.35 -13.76
CA ARG A 200 -16.42 16.06 -13.80
C ARG A 200 -16.11 15.07 -14.91
N ARG A 201 -14.93 15.21 -15.46
CA ARG A 201 -14.31 14.23 -16.37
C ARG A 201 -13.29 13.44 -15.56
N ILE A 202 -13.18 12.14 -15.76
CA ILE A 202 -12.12 11.33 -15.18
C ILE A 202 -11.03 11.17 -16.23
N ASP A 203 -9.87 11.72 -15.95
CA ASP A 203 -8.65 11.49 -16.72
C ASP A 203 -7.79 10.47 -15.99
N TRP A 204 -7.11 9.59 -16.74
CA TRP A 204 -6.28 8.54 -16.20
C TRP A 204 -4.83 8.85 -16.51
N TYR A 205 -4.00 8.87 -15.48
CA TYR A 205 -2.60 9.25 -15.57
C TYR A 205 -1.68 8.10 -15.24
N THR A 206 -0.60 7.97 -16.02
CA THR A 206 0.53 7.09 -15.70
C THR A 206 1.63 7.89 -15.01
N TYR A 207 2.46 7.20 -14.21
CA TYR A 207 3.56 7.77 -13.46
C TYR A 207 4.88 7.07 -13.78
N THR A 208 6.03 7.78 -13.54
CA THR A 208 7.39 7.28 -13.76
C THR A 208 8.26 7.45 -12.51
#